data_ac526b19cbbfcd11c39365c8149c5899
#
_entry.id   ac526b19cbbfcd11c39365c8149c5899
#
_cell.length_a   1.000
_cell.length_b   1.000
_cell.length_c   1.000
_cell.angle_alpha   90.00
_cell.angle_beta   90.00
_cell.angle_gamma   90.00
#
_symmetry.space_group_name_H-M   'P 1'
#
loop_
_entity.id
_entity.type
_entity.pdbx_description
1 polymer ?
#
loop_
_entity_poly.entity_id
_entity_poly.type
_entity_poly.pdbx_seq_one_letter_code
_entity_poly.pdbx_strand_id
1 'polypeptide(L)'
;MQERDFIGYGKTPPAIQWPKNARLAISLVVNYEEGSEYSLLDGDSHHETNNEVPSPIPLSERDLFNESFFEYGSRVGVWRLLDLFDRYGVKTT
;
A
#
# COMPACT_ATOMS: atom_id res chain seq x y z
N MET A 1 -17.19 -6.10 25.98
CA MET A 1 -16.01 -5.49 25.31
C MET A 1 -14.80 -6.28 25.82
N GLN A 2 -14.00 -6.81 24.94
CA GLN A 2 -12.82 -7.57 25.32
C GLN A 2 -11.71 -6.60 25.74
N GLU A 3 -11.14 -6.77 26.94
CA GLU A 3 -10.02 -5.95 27.38
C GLU A 3 -8.77 -6.25 26.54
N ARG A 4 -7.97 -5.23 26.32
CA ARG A 4 -6.71 -5.39 25.59
C ARG A 4 -5.66 -5.98 26.53
N ASP A 5 -5.01 -7.04 26.07
CA ASP A 5 -3.85 -7.60 26.78
C ASP A 5 -2.56 -6.91 26.30
N PHE A 6 -1.90 -6.22 27.22
CA PHE A 6 -0.60 -5.56 26.99
C PHE A 6 0.58 -6.35 27.57
N ILE A 7 0.33 -7.48 28.23
CA ILE A 7 1.37 -8.33 28.81
C ILE A 7 2.07 -9.12 27.72
N GLY A 8 1.29 -9.57 26.72
CA GLY A 8 1.80 -10.38 25.61
C GLY A 8 2.21 -11.79 26.04
N TYR A 9 2.92 -12.47 25.16
CA TYR A 9 3.27 -13.88 25.35
C TYR A 9 4.69 -14.10 25.92
N GLY A 10 5.45 -13.03 26.15
CA GLY A 10 6.82 -13.10 26.64
C GLY A 10 7.71 -13.88 25.66
N LYS A 11 8.50 -14.81 26.23
CA LYS A 11 9.43 -15.65 25.42
C LYS A 11 8.77 -16.91 24.84
N THR A 12 7.50 -17.16 25.14
CA THR A 12 6.83 -18.40 24.76
C THR A 12 5.53 -18.07 24.00
N PRO A 13 5.65 -17.70 22.73
CA PRO A 13 4.46 -17.45 21.90
C PRO A 13 3.67 -18.76 21.71
N PRO A 14 2.33 -18.68 21.53
CA PRO A 14 1.51 -19.85 21.28
C PRO A 14 1.91 -20.53 19.97
N ALA A 15 1.89 -21.86 19.96
CA ALA A 15 2.04 -22.63 18.74
C ALA A 15 0.76 -22.49 17.90
N ILE A 16 0.92 -21.93 16.70
CA ILE A 16 -0.18 -21.72 15.76
C ILE A 16 -0.20 -22.87 14.77
N GLN A 17 -1.38 -23.44 14.58
CA GLN A 17 -1.63 -24.38 13.49
C GLN A 17 -2.51 -23.70 12.43
N TRP A 18 -1.97 -23.62 11.23
CA TRP A 18 -2.72 -23.11 10.09
C TRP A 18 -3.70 -24.14 9.56
N PRO A 19 -4.85 -23.71 8.99
CA PRO A 19 -5.78 -24.64 8.35
C PRO A 19 -5.09 -25.57 7.34
N LYS A 20 -5.60 -26.79 7.21
CA LYS A 20 -5.08 -27.81 6.29
C LYS A 20 -3.62 -28.20 6.55
N ASN A 21 -3.14 -28.07 7.79
CA ASN A 21 -1.75 -28.33 8.15
C ASN A 21 -0.74 -27.49 7.33
N ALA A 22 -1.13 -26.32 6.88
CA ALA A 22 -0.23 -25.43 6.17
C ALA A 22 0.91 -24.97 7.10
N ARG A 23 2.10 -24.91 6.54
CA ARG A 23 3.31 -24.49 7.25
C ARG A 23 3.48 -22.98 7.26
N LEU A 24 2.79 -22.29 6.35
CA LEU A 24 2.92 -20.86 6.11
C LEU A 24 1.57 -20.29 5.68
N ALA A 25 1.26 -19.08 6.13
CA ALA A 25 0.17 -18.28 5.60
C ALA A 25 0.77 -17.03 4.94
N ILE A 26 0.36 -16.76 3.70
CA ILE A 26 0.80 -15.59 2.94
C ILE A 26 -0.41 -14.68 2.75
N SER A 27 -0.26 -13.42 3.16
CA SER A 27 -1.23 -12.36 2.86
C SER A 27 -0.62 -11.43 1.82
N LEU A 28 -1.28 -11.33 0.67
CA LEU A 28 -0.91 -10.37 -0.37
C LEU A 28 -1.81 -9.16 -0.26
N VAL A 29 -1.19 -7.99 -0.14
CA VAL A 29 -1.90 -6.73 0.04
C VAL A 29 -1.48 -5.77 -1.07
N VAL A 30 -2.46 -5.10 -1.66
CA VAL A 30 -2.24 -4.00 -2.61
C VAL A 30 -2.79 -2.72 -2.00
N ASN A 31 -1.95 -1.73 -1.83
CA ASN A 31 -2.38 -0.39 -1.50
C ASN A 31 -2.61 0.37 -2.81
N TYR A 32 -3.86 0.74 -3.04
CA TYR A 32 -4.25 1.61 -4.14
C TYR A 32 -4.72 2.94 -3.56
N GLU A 33 -3.84 3.93 -3.61
CA GLU A 33 -4.04 5.21 -2.94
C GLU A 33 -4.03 6.39 -3.91
N GLU A 34 -3.86 6.12 -5.20
CA GLU A 34 -3.86 7.14 -6.26
C GLU A 34 -5.19 7.91 -6.29
N GLY A 35 -5.07 9.22 -6.22
CA GLY A 35 -6.21 10.14 -6.10
C GLY A 35 -6.43 10.67 -4.68
N SER A 36 -5.69 10.16 -3.67
CA SER A 36 -5.70 10.69 -2.31
C SER A 36 -4.48 11.55 -1.98
N GLU A 37 -3.53 11.63 -2.91
CA GLU A 37 -2.33 12.46 -2.80
C GLU A 37 -2.68 13.95 -2.81
N TYR A 38 -1.84 14.76 -2.18
CA TYR A 38 -1.93 16.22 -2.29
C TYR A 38 -1.61 16.68 -3.70
N SER A 39 -2.48 17.48 -4.29
CA SER A 39 -2.37 17.95 -5.66
C SER A 39 -2.77 19.41 -5.79
N LEU A 40 -1.88 20.23 -6.32
CA LEU A 40 -2.19 21.62 -6.65
C LEU A 40 -3.31 21.75 -7.69
N LEU A 41 -3.50 20.72 -8.55
CA LEU A 41 -4.60 20.67 -9.50
C LEU A 41 -5.96 20.50 -8.82
N ASP A 42 -5.98 19.84 -7.67
CA ASP A 42 -7.19 19.61 -6.89
C ASP A 42 -7.46 20.73 -5.87
N GLY A 43 -6.59 21.73 -5.84
CA GLY A 43 -6.72 22.92 -4.99
C GLY A 43 -5.97 22.83 -3.67
N ASP A 44 -5.13 21.85 -3.48
CA ASP A 44 -4.26 21.76 -2.30
C ASP A 44 -3.18 22.84 -2.33
N SER A 45 -2.63 23.19 -1.18
CA SER A 45 -1.59 24.21 -1.04
C SER A 45 -0.19 23.72 -1.44
N HIS A 46 -0.02 22.44 -1.63
CA HIS A 46 1.26 21.80 -1.93
C HIS A 46 1.07 20.50 -2.71
N HIS A 47 2.13 20.06 -3.37
CA HIS A 47 2.15 18.74 -3.99
C HIS A 47 2.47 17.63 -2.96
N GLU A 48 2.15 16.39 -3.28
CA GLU A 48 2.52 15.23 -2.46
C GLU A 48 4.04 15.05 -2.40
N THR A 49 4.50 14.55 -1.26
CA THR A 49 5.91 14.16 -1.06
C THR A 49 6.03 12.66 -0.98
N ASN A 50 6.92 12.10 -1.77
CA ASN A 50 7.25 10.69 -1.74
C ASN A 50 8.63 10.52 -1.09
N ASN A 51 8.67 9.93 0.10
CA ASN A 51 9.92 9.73 0.85
C ASN A 51 10.93 8.82 0.12
N GLU A 52 10.44 7.95 -0.76
CA GLU A 52 11.28 7.03 -1.54
C GLU A 52 11.91 7.72 -2.74
N VAL A 53 11.26 8.77 -3.23
CA VAL A 53 11.73 9.57 -4.36
C VAL A 53 11.62 11.05 -4.00
N PRO A 54 12.60 11.59 -3.26
CA PRO A 54 12.57 12.97 -2.84
C PRO A 54 12.58 13.90 -4.04
N SER A 55 11.70 14.88 -4.03
CA SER A 55 11.60 15.91 -5.07
C SER A 55 12.42 17.14 -4.72
N PRO A 56 13.19 17.70 -5.66
CA PRO A 56 13.84 18.98 -5.50
C PRO A 56 12.90 20.16 -5.78
N ILE A 57 11.66 19.90 -6.22
CA ILE A 57 10.69 20.93 -6.60
C ILE A 57 10.09 21.57 -5.34
N PRO A 58 9.97 22.90 -5.28
CA PRO A 58 9.27 23.57 -4.17
C PRO A 58 7.84 23.04 -4.00
N LEU A 59 7.40 22.85 -2.76
CA LEU A 59 6.07 22.28 -2.46
C LEU A 59 4.91 23.05 -3.09
N SER A 60 5.09 24.36 -3.32
CA SER A 60 4.08 25.23 -3.95
C SER A 60 4.04 25.16 -5.47
N GLU A 61 4.88 24.33 -6.08
CA GLU A 61 4.95 24.13 -7.52
C GLU A 61 4.59 22.70 -7.88
N ARG A 62 4.11 22.48 -9.10
CA ARG A 62 3.77 21.12 -9.55
C ARG A 62 5.02 20.30 -9.80
N ASP A 63 5.06 19.12 -9.21
CA ASP A 63 6.05 18.09 -9.50
C ASP A 63 5.50 17.08 -10.50
N LEU A 64 5.74 17.33 -11.80
CA LEU A 64 5.24 16.47 -12.87
C LEU A 64 5.83 15.05 -12.81
N PHE A 65 7.04 14.90 -12.30
CA PHE A 65 7.65 13.60 -12.13
C PHE A 65 6.89 12.78 -11.07
N ASN A 66 6.62 13.37 -9.91
CA ASN A 66 5.86 12.71 -8.86
C ASN A 66 4.41 12.43 -9.30
N GLU A 67 3.75 13.41 -9.93
CA GLU A 67 2.41 13.21 -10.50
C GLU A 67 2.36 12.02 -11.47
N SER A 68 3.41 11.81 -12.27
CA SER A 68 3.45 10.71 -13.23
C SER A 68 3.43 9.33 -12.60
N PHE A 69 3.93 9.16 -11.37
CA PHE A 69 3.85 7.90 -10.63
C PHE A 69 2.40 7.57 -10.28
N PHE A 70 1.67 8.55 -9.73
CA PHE A 70 0.26 8.36 -9.38
C PHE A 70 -0.60 8.10 -10.62
N GLU A 71 -0.35 8.83 -11.70
CA GLU A 71 -1.03 8.56 -12.98
C GLU A 71 -0.76 7.16 -13.51
N TYR A 72 0.49 6.72 -13.49
CA TYR A 72 0.84 5.38 -13.91
C TYR A 72 0.13 4.33 -13.05
N GLY A 73 0.13 4.48 -11.73
CA GLY A 73 -0.50 3.55 -10.79
C GLY A 73 -1.98 3.35 -11.11
N SER A 74 -2.73 4.45 -11.28
CA SER A 74 -4.16 4.39 -11.56
C SER A 74 -4.50 3.93 -12.99
N ARG A 75 -3.73 4.35 -13.98
CA ARG A 75 -4.02 4.06 -15.38
C ARG A 75 -3.54 2.70 -15.84
N VAL A 76 -2.42 2.22 -15.31
CA VAL A 76 -1.75 1.01 -15.78
C VAL A 76 -1.36 0.07 -14.66
N GLY A 77 -0.73 0.56 -13.59
CA GLY A 77 -0.11 -0.27 -12.58
C GLY A 77 -1.08 -1.21 -11.88
N VAL A 78 -2.19 -0.69 -11.38
CA VAL A 78 -3.21 -1.50 -10.70
C VAL A 78 -3.78 -2.58 -11.61
N TRP A 79 -4.05 -2.28 -12.85
CA TRP A 79 -4.59 -3.23 -13.83
C TRP A 79 -3.62 -4.35 -14.15
N ARG A 80 -2.32 -4.04 -14.24
CA ARG A 80 -1.27 -5.07 -14.41
C ARG A 80 -1.20 -6.01 -13.21
N LEU A 81 -1.34 -5.49 -11.99
CA LEU A 81 -1.37 -6.31 -10.78
C LEU A 81 -2.61 -7.21 -10.75
N LEU A 82 -3.79 -6.67 -11.05
CA LEU A 82 -5.02 -7.45 -11.10
C LEU A 82 -4.94 -8.58 -12.14
N ASP A 83 -4.43 -8.30 -13.35
CA ASP A 83 -4.21 -9.30 -14.37
C ASP A 83 -3.23 -10.40 -13.91
N LEU A 84 -2.17 -10.01 -13.21
CA LEU A 84 -1.21 -10.95 -12.65
C LEU A 84 -1.87 -11.89 -11.63
N PHE A 85 -2.68 -11.34 -10.72
CA PHE A 85 -3.38 -12.12 -9.71
C PHE A 85 -4.39 -13.08 -10.35
N ASP A 86 -5.10 -12.64 -11.38
CA ASP A 86 -6.02 -13.50 -12.13
C ASP A 86 -5.28 -14.65 -12.80
N ARG A 87 -4.15 -14.39 -13.44
CA ARG A 87 -3.33 -15.44 -14.09
C ARG A 87 -2.87 -16.53 -13.12
N TYR A 88 -2.55 -16.16 -11.90
CA TYR A 88 -2.07 -17.12 -10.90
C TYR A 88 -3.17 -17.59 -9.95
N GLY A 89 -4.42 -17.18 -10.14
CA GLY A 89 -5.53 -17.55 -9.28
C GLY A 89 -5.35 -17.11 -7.82
N VAL A 90 -4.67 -15.99 -7.59
CA VAL A 90 -4.33 -15.48 -6.27
C VAL A 90 -5.34 -14.43 -5.85
N LYS A 91 -5.79 -14.52 -4.60
CA LYS A 91 -6.63 -13.49 -3.98
C LYS A 91 -5.78 -12.55 -3.15
N THR A 92 -6.14 -11.27 -3.18
CA THR A 92 -5.46 -10.20 -2.45
C THR A 92 -6.46 -9.37 -1.66
N THR A 93 -5.94 -8.60 -0.76
CA THR A 93 -6.71 -7.60 -0.01
C THR A 93 -6.30 -6.21 -0.48
#